data_82f93cd95eabe3182665c98c76b88d92
#
_entry.id   82f93cd95eabe3182665c98c76b88d92
#
_cell.length_a   1.000
_cell.length_b   1.000
_cell.length_c   1.000
_cell.angle_alpha   90.00
_cell.angle_beta   90.00
_cell.angle_gamma   90.00
#
_symmetry.space_group_name_H-M   'P 1'
#
loop_
_entity.id
_entity.type
_entity.pdbx_description
1 polymer ?
#
loop_
_entity_poly.entity_id
_entity_poly.type
_entity_poly.pdbx_seq_one_letter_code
_entity_poly.pdbx_strand_id
1 'polypeptide(L)'
;GKKKWFNELGGGVYATASGGAITGFGAGVAESKVFSGAIIIDDPLKPDDANSETKRTSVNERYNSTIRSRVNDRETPIIVIMQRLHEEDLSGFLLNGGSGEHWEHLCLPALDENNNPLWKEKHNFEELEQIRQANRYNFSGQYMQTPSPAEGGEWRKDWFKIVDKSEVPLNTLNWELFIDGAYTKDTKNDPSGFQIGAKWGNDYVILSSIDKYLEMPELLKFLPNHIISSGVKVNMSLVEPKASGKSLVQLIRQQTNINITEIKSTFVNSSKIDNARTCSHFIEGGRVILIKGSWNEAFLHQIAIFPN
;
A
#
# COMPACT_ATOMS: atom_id res chain seq x y z
N GLY A 1 21.34 11.07 24.06
CA GLY A 1 20.92 10.29 25.24
C GLY A 1 21.83 9.07 25.43
N LYS A 2 21.96 8.60 26.67
CA LYS A 2 22.74 7.36 26.95
C LYS A 2 22.00 6.17 26.31
N LYS A 3 22.66 5.43 25.45
CA LYS A 3 22.13 4.19 24.84
C LYS A 3 22.13 3.00 25.80
N LYS A 4 22.88 3.10 26.91
CA LYS A 4 23.06 2.00 27.88
C LYS A 4 23.09 2.57 29.28
N TRP A 5 22.34 1.95 30.17
CA TRP A 5 22.34 2.27 31.60
C TRP A 5 22.09 1.03 32.45
N PHE A 6 22.49 1.09 33.69
CA PHE A 6 22.37 0.01 34.66
C PHE A 6 21.74 0.54 35.96
N ASN A 7 21.02 -0.32 36.65
CA ASN A 7 20.60 -0.08 38.01
C ASN A 7 21.66 -0.54 39.04
N GLU A 8 21.44 -0.26 40.29
CA GLU A 8 22.36 -0.63 41.40
C GLU A 8 22.47 -2.16 41.61
N LEU A 9 21.49 -2.94 41.15
CA LEU A 9 21.44 -4.41 41.25
C LEU A 9 22.07 -5.10 40.04
N GLY A 10 22.68 -4.36 39.11
CA GLY A 10 23.33 -4.89 37.94
C GLY A 10 22.40 -5.15 36.74
N GLY A 11 21.11 -4.91 36.88
CA GLY A 11 20.17 -4.92 35.76
C GLY A 11 20.48 -3.80 34.75
N GLY A 12 20.42 -4.09 33.48
CA GLY A 12 20.77 -3.13 32.43
C GLY A 12 19.71 -2.99 31.36
N VAL A 13 19.63 -1.80 30.75
CA VAL A 13 18.84 -1.52 29.55
C VAL A 13 19.77 -1.02 28.46
N TYR A 14 19.58 -1.54 27.26
CA TYR A 14 20.21 -1.05 26.05
C TYR A 14 19.14 -0.60 25.06
N ALA A 15 19.13 0.68 24.71
CA ALA A 15 18.19 1.26 23.75
C ALA A 15 18.91 1.67 22.47
N THR A 16 18.31 1.33 21.33
CA THR A 16 18.83 1.68 20.01
C THR A 16 17.69 1.93 19.03
N ALA A 17 17.95 2.66 17.96
CA ALA A 17 16.99 2.81 16.87
C ALA A 17 16.80 1.47 16.13
N SER A 18 15.68 1.32 15.44
CA SER A 18 15.34 0.12 14.65
C SER A 18 16.47 -0.34 13.71
N GLY A 19 17.20 0.59 13.05
CA GLY A 19 18.37 0.29 12.21
C GLY A 19 19.72 0.25 12.97
N GLY A 20 19.76 0.43 14.29
CA GLY A 20 20.99 0.55 15.06
C GLY A 20 21.68 -0.79 15.29
N ALA A 21 22.99 -0.73 15.66
CA ALA A 21 23.77 -1.92 15.98
C ALA A 21 23.31 -2.53 17.30
N ILE A 22 22.93 -3.82 17.27
CA ILE A 22 22.57 -4.63 18.45
C ILE A 22 23.46 -5.88 18.60
N THR A 23 24.45 -6.02 17.73
CA THR A 23 25.44 -7.10 17.82
C THR A 23 26.24 -6.99 19.12
N GLY A 24 26.46 -8.12 19.79
CA GLY A 24 27.14 -8.15 21.09
C GLY A 24 26.25 -7.90 22.30
N PHE A 25 24.94 -7.64 22.08
CA PHE A 25 23.94 -7.53 23.16
C PHE A 25 22.92 -8.65 23.03
N GLY A 26 22.50 -9.20 24.15
CA GLY A 26 21.42 -10.17 24.26
C GLY A 26 20.56 -9.87 25.48
N ALA A 27 19.32 -10.31 25.46
CA ALA A 27 18.37 -10.18 26.56
C ALA A 27 18.22 -11.53 27.30
N GLY A 28 17.99 -11.45 28.60
CA GLY A 28 17.85 -12.61 29.47
C GLY A 28 19.19 -13.19 29.94
N VAL A 29 19.12 -14.08 30.93
CA VAL A 29 20.22 -14.81 31.46
C VAL A 29 19.96 -16.31 31.17
N ALA A 30 20.92 -16.98 30.52
CA ALA A 30 20.80 -18.39 30.19
C ALA A 30 20.48 -19.26 31.42
N GLU A 31 19.57 -20.21 31.24
CA GLU A 31 19.13 -21.15 32.29
C GLU A 31 18.47 -20.47 33.52
N SER A 32 18.03 -19.22 33.41
CA SER A 32 17.29 -18.55 34.48
C SER A 32 15.92 -19.20 34.68
N LYS A 33 15.54 -19.43 35.93
CA LYS A 33 14.22 -19.97 36.31
C LYS A 33 13.21 -18.86 36.58
N VAL A 34 13.62 -17.59 36.47
CA VAL A 34 12.81 -16.40 36.71
C VAL A 34 13.01 -15.42 35.56
N PHE A 35 12.09 -14.48 35.42
CA PHE A 35 12.23 -13.39 34.44
C PHE A 35 13.58 -12.70 34.61
N SER A 36 14.39 -12.68 33.55
CA SER A 36 15.75 -12.15 33.58
C SER A 36 16.03 -11.12 32.48
N GLY A 37 15.02 -10.79 31.66
CA GLY A 37 15.13 -9.79 30.61
C GLY A 37 14.08 -9.98 29.53
N ALA A 38 13.96 -8.99 28.64
CA ALA A 38 13.07 -9.02 27.47
C ALA A 38 13.67 -8.22 26.32
N ILE A 39 13.25 -8.52 25.10
CA ILE A 39 13.42 -7.64 23.94
C ILE A 39 12.10 -6.88 23.75
N ILE A 40 12.17 -5.55 23.70
CA ILE A 40 11.02 -4.70 23.40
C ILE A 40 11.30 -4.01 22.07
N ILE A 41 10.41 -4.20 21.11
CA ILE A 41 10.41 -3.57 19.80
C ILE A 41 9.25 -2.57 19.81
N ASP A 42 9.59 -1.29 19.79
CA ASP A 42 8.64 -0.18 19.92
C ASP A 42 8.61 0.60 18.60
N ASP A 43 7.45 0.67 17.95
CA ASP A 43 7.20 1.34 16.66
C ASP A 43 8.35 1.12 15.63
N PRO A 44 8.60 -0.12 15.19
CA PRO A 44 9.76 -0.44 14.34
C PRO A 44 9.68 0.15 12.93
N LEU A 45 8.48 0.56 12.50
CA LEU A 45 8.19 1.13 11.20
C LEU A 45 7.54 2.51 11.38
N LYS A 46 8.03 3.52 10.66
CA LYS A 46 7.42 4.85 10.67
C LYS A 46 6.19 4.90 9.76
N PRO A 47 5.18 5.74 10.05
CA PRO A 47 4.01 5.90 9.18
C PRO A 47 4.39 6.25 7.73
N ASP A 48 5.35 7.16 7.53
CA ASP A 48 5.81 7.58 6.20
C ASP A 48 6.50 6.45 5.40
N ASP A 49 7.05 5.45 6.10
CA ASP A 49 7.73 4.30 5.49
C ASP A 49 6.78 3.10 5.29
N ALA A 50 5.58 3.15 5.86
CA ALA A 50 4.65 2.01 5.90
C ALA A 50 4.18 1.55 4.51
N ASN A 51 4.08 2.47 3.57
CA ASN A 51 3.63 2.20 2.20
C ASN A 51 4.76 1.66 1.30
N SER A 52 6.01 1.73 1.75
CA SER A 52 7.16 1.19 1.02
C SER A 52 7.36 -0.29 1.31
N GLU A 53 7.11 -1.16 0.33
CA GLU A 53 7.38 -2.61 0.42
C GLU A 53 8.81 -2.88 0.85
N THR A 54 9.80 -2.18 0.27
CA THR A 54 11.22 -2.32 0.63
C THR A 54 11.47 -2.03 2.10
N LYS A 55 10.81 -1.00 2.66
CA LYS A 55 10.96 -0.66 4.08
C LYS A 55 10.30 -1.68 4.99
N ARG A 56 9.09 -2.14 4.66
CA ARG A 56 8.40 -3.20 5.41
C ARG A 56 9.22 -4.49 5.41
N THR A 57 9.63 -4.94 4.22
CA THR A 57 10.47 -6.13 4.06
C THR A 57 11.76 -6.02 4.87
N SER A 58 12.45 -4.88 4.83
CA SER A 58 13.68 -4.65 5.59
C SER A 58 13.46 -4.78 7.11
N VAL A 59 12.34 -4.29 7.65
CA VAL A 59 11.98 -4.44 9.06
C VAL A 59 11.71 -5.90 9.41
N ASN A 60 10.95 -6.61 8.58
CA ASN A 60 10.60 -8.02 8.77
C ASN A 60 11.82 -8.95 8.68
N GLU A 61 12.68 -8.73 7.68
CA GLU A 61 13.94 -9.45 7.56
C GLU A 61 14.89 -9.20 8.73
N ARG A 62 14.96 -7.96 9.20
CA ARG A 62 15.77 -7.61 10.37
C ARG A 62 15.30 -8.33 11.63
N TYR A 63 14.01 -8.48 11.83
CA TYR A 63 13.49 -9.30 12.92
C TYR A 63 14.06 -10.73 12.83
N ASN A 64 13.89 -11.40 11.70
CA ASN A 64 14.32 -12.79 11.52
C ASN A 64 15.85 -12.95 11.58
N SER A 65 16.60 -12.06 10.91
CA SER A 65 18.05 -12.21 10.76
C SER A 65 18.86 -11.73 11.97
N THR A 66 18.31 -10.78 12.74
CA THR A 66 19.10 -10.07 13.75
C THR A 66 18.46 -10.07 15.13
N ILE A 67 17.20 -9.64 15.25
CA ILE A 67 16.59 -9.40 16.57
C ILE A 67 16.26 -10.71 17.26
N ARG A 68 15.65 -11.65 16.56
CA ARG A 68 15.26 -12.95 17.09
C ARG A 68 16.43 -13.71 17.76
N SER A 69 17.63 -13.60 17.21
CA SER A 69 18.83 -14.26 17.73
C SER A 69 19.45 -13.59 18.97
N ARG A 70 18.83 -12.53 19.48
CA ARG A 70 19.34 -11.78 20.65
C ARG A 70 18.74 -12.23 21.99
N VAL A 71 17.88 -13.23 22.01
CA VAL A 71 17.47 -13.88 23.26
C VAL A 71 18.55 -14.86 23.72
N ASN A 72 18.93 -14.79 25.00
CA ASN A 72 19.93 -15.68 25.58
C ASN A 72 19.31 -16.96 26.15
N ASP A 73 17.99 -17.00 26.29
CA ASP A 73 17.22 -18.12 26.76
C ASP A 73 15.89 -18.20 26.03
N ARG A 74 15.34 -19.39 25.79
CA ARG A 74 14.07 -19.60 25.08
C ARG A 74 12.86 -19.03 25.81
N GLU A 75 12.95 -18.83 27.12
CA GLU A 75 11.90 -18.23 27.95
C GLU A 75 11.99 -16.69 27.98
N THR A 76 13.00 -16.10 27.33
CA THR A 76 13.15 -14.65 27.23
C THR A 76 12.09 -14.09 26.28
N PRO A 77 11.13 -13.27 26.74
CA PRO A 77 10.06 -12.77 25.89
C PRO A 77 10.56 -11.73 24.88
N ILE A 78 9.94 -11.74 23.70
CA ILE A 78 10.03 -10.67 22.72
C ILE A 78 8.65 -10.01 22.67
N ILE A 79 8.61 -8.70 22.87
CA ILE A 79 7.40 -7.90 22.92
C ILE A 79 7.44 -6.89 21.77
N VAL A 80 6.43 -6.90 20.93
CA VAL A 80 6.25 -5.91 19.86
C VAL A 80 5.10 -4.99 20.24
N ILE A 81 5.39 -3.69 20.29
CA ILE A 81 4.41 -2.63 20.57
C ILE A 81 4.39 -1.73 19.35
N MET A 82 3.26 -1.65 18.67
CA MET A 82 3.13 -0.77 17.49
C MET A 82 1.67 -0.53 17.13
N GLN A 83 1.45 0.56 16.40
CA GLN A 83 0.22 0.77 15.66
C GLN A 83 0.25 -0.08 14.39
N ARG A 84 -0.92 -0.53 13.93
CA ARG A 84 -1.02 -1.17 12.63
C ARG A 84 -0.98 -0.11 11.53
N LEU A 85 -0.02 -0.21 10.64
CA LEU A 85 0.21 0.76 9.57
C LEU A 85 -0.05 0.17 8.18
N HIS A 86 0.13 -1.15 8.04
CA HIS A 86 -0.06 -1.90 6.80
C HIS A 86 -0.35 -3.37 7.11
N GLU A 87 -1.01 -4.10 6.19
CA GLU A 87 -1.27 -5.54 6.37
C GLU A 87 0.01 -6.34 6.60
N GLU A 88 1.07 -5.97 5.88
CA GLU A 88 2.40 -6.61 5.92
C GLU A 88 3.40 -5.86 6.82
N ASP A 89 2.93 -5.04 7.76
CA ASP A 89 3.79 -4.49 8.81
C ASP A 89 4.36 -5.61 9.70
N LEU A 90 5.27 -5.31 10.61
CA LEU A 90 5.90 -6.35 11.42
C LEU A 90 4.87 -7.18 12.19
N SER A 91 3.84 -6.56 12.77
CA SER A 91 2.78 -7.33 13.46
C SER A 91 2.02 -8.24 12.50
N GLY A 92 1.65 -7.75 11.31
CA GLY A 92 0.99 -8.58 10.29
C GLY A 92 1.88 -9.74 9.84
N PHE A 93 3.16 -9.48 9.58
CA PHE A 93 4.13 -10.50 9.21
C PHE A 93 4.24 -11.60 10.29
N LEU A 94 4.34 -11.23 11.56
CA LEU A 94 4.47 -12.18 12.68
C LEU A 94 3.19 -12.99 12.89
N LEU A 95 2.02 -12.35 12.87
CA LEU A 95 0.71 -12.99 13.02
C LEU A 95 0.38 -13.95 11.88
N ASN A 96 0.87 -13.68 10.68
CA ASN A 96 0.73 -14.56 9.51
C ASN A 96 1.79 -15.66 9.45
N GLY A 97 2.56 -15.87 10.51
CA GLY A 97 3.55 -16.95 10.61
C GLY A 97 4.88 -16.68 9.91
N GLY A 98 5.18 -15.43 9.55
CA GLY A 98 6.42 -15.06 8.84
C GLY A 98 7.73 -15.35 9.62
N SER A 99 7.67 -15.45 10.96
CA SER A 99 8.79 -15.89 11.80
C SER A 99 8.81 -17.41 12.07
N GLY A 100 7.74 -18.11 11.72
CA GLY A 100 7.54 -19.52 12.07
C GLY A 100 7.23 -19.76 13.56
N GLU A 101 6.95 -18.72 14.33
CA GLU A 101 6.63 -18.75 15.75
C GLU A 101 5.16 -18.43 15.97
N HIS A 102 4.59 -18.93 17.08
CA HIS A 102 3.25 -18.52 17.54
C HIS A 102 3.37 -17.23 18.34
N TRP A 103 2.50 -16.26 18.01
CA TRP A 103 2.43 -14.96 18.67
C TRP A 103 1.10 -14.78 19.36
N GLU A 104 1.14 -14.35 20.63
CA GLU A 104 -0.04 -13.86 21.32
C GLU A 104 -0.31 -12.42 20.88
N HIS A 105 -1.56 -12.13 20.51
CA HIS A 105 -1.96 -10.82 20.00
C HIS A 105 -2.92 -10.13 20.97
N LEU A 106 -2.47 -9.00 21.53
CA LEU A 106 -3.34 -8.08 22.23
C LEU A 106 -3.69 -6.91 21.31
N CYS A 107 -4.94 -6.85 20.85
CA CYS A 107 -5.46 -5.79 20.00
C CYS A 107 -6.30 -4.81 20.82
N LEU A 108 -5.97 -3.52 20.78
CA LEU A 108 -6.63 -2.45 21.53
C LEU A 108 -7.15 -1.39 20.54
N PRO A 109 -8.32 -1.60 19.90
CA PRO A 109 -8.92 -0.61 19.02
C PRO A 109 -9.44 0.60 19.81
N ALA A 110 -9.38 1.78 19.19
CA ALA A 110 -9.84 3.02 19.82
C ALA A 110 -11.36 3.06 20.08
N LEU A 111 -12.14 2.29 19.32
CA LEU A 111 -13.57 2.10 19.51
C LEU A 111 -13.88 0.61 19.62
N ASP A 112 -14.81 0.24 20.52
CA ASP A 112 -15.38 -1.10 20.58
C ASP A 112 -16.50 -1.28 19.53
N GLU A 113 -17.12 -2.46 19.51
CA GLU A 113 -18.23 -2.81 18.61
C GLU A 113 -19.47 -1.93 18.80
N ASN A 114 -19.61 -1.30 19.95
CA ASN A 114 -20.71 -0.38 20.29
C ASN A 114 -20.31 1.10 20.11
N ASN A 115 -19.18 1.37 19.48
CA ASN A 115 -18.60 2.70 19.31
C ASN A 115 -18.24 3.41 20.62
N ASN A 116 -17.96 2.66 21.70
CA ASN A 116 -17.44 3.26 22.92
C ASN A 116 -15.93 3.48 22.78
N PRO A 117 -15.43 4.71 23.07
CA PRO A 117 -14.00 4.96 23.07
C PRO A 117 -13.25 4.17 24.15
N LEU A 118 -12.11 3.58 23.78
CA LEU A 118 -11.22 2.87 24.69
C LEU A 118 -10.73 3.78 25.84
N TRP A 119 -10.47 5.04 25.52
CA TRP A 119 -9.97 6.03 26.46
C TRP A 119 -10.70 7.37 26.26
N LYS A 120 -11.84 7.53 26.94
CA LYS A 120 -12.76 8.68 26.78
C LYS A 120 -12.13 10.03 27.15
N GLU A 121 -11.18 10.03 28.11
CA GLU A 121 -10.51 11.24 28.58
C GLU A 121 -9.47 11.75 27.58
N LYS A 122 -8.99 10.88 26.66
CA LYS A 122 -8.07 11.25 25.59
C LYS A 122 -8.81 11.65 24.33
N HIS A 123 -9.78 10.83 23.91
CA HIS A 123 -10.59 11.05 22.73
C HIS A 123 -12.02 10.61 22.98
N ASN A 124 -12.98 11.52 22.81
CA ASN A 124 -14.38 11.16 22.79
C ASN A 124 -14.79 10.59 21.42
N PHE A 125 -16.03 10.11 21.31
CA PHE A 125 -16.53 9.52 20.07
C PHE A 125 -16.54 10.51 18.89
N GLU A 126 -16.96 11.76 19.16
CA GLU A 126 -17.08 12.80 18.15
C GLU A 126 -15.71 13.17 17.55
N GLU A 127 -14.68 13.25 18.39
CA GLU A 127 -13.31 13.50 17.94
C GLU A 127 -12.77 12.33 17.10
N LEU A 128 -13.01 11.09 17.53
CA LEU A 128 -12.61 9.91 16.78
C LEU A 128 -13.32 9.83 15.43
N GLU A 129 -14.60 10.22 15.37
CA GLU A 129 -15.35 10.27 14.12
C GLU A 129 -14.82 11.38 13.17
N GLN A 130 -14.42 12.53 13.70
CA GLN A 130 -13.76 13.57 12.90
C GLN A 130 -12.42 13.08 12.31
N ILE A 131 -11.61 12.37 13.11
CA ILE A 131 -10.35 11.77 12.63
C ILE A 131 -10.64 10.71 11.56
N ARG A 132 -11.67 9.88 11.74
CA ARG A 132 -12.12 8.88 10.76
C ARG A 132 -12.51 9.54 9.43
N GLN A 133 -13.28 10.63 9.49
CA GLN A 133 -13.70 11.34 8.29
C GLN A 133 -12.55 12.03 7.56
N ALA A 134 -11.53 12.50 8.31
CA ALA A 134 -10.37 13.13 7.72
C ALA A 134 -9.50 12.15 6.92
N ASN A 135 -9.31 10.92 7.44
CA ASN A 135 -8.55 9.88 6.76
C ASN A 135 -8.98 8.49 7.25
N ARG A 136 -9.90 7.86 6.53
CA ARG A 136 -10.48 6.54 6.89
C ARG A 136 -9.44 5.42 6.96
N TYR A 137 -8.49 5.41 6.03
CA TYR A 137 -7.46 4.39 6.00
C TYR A 137 -6.56 4.46 7.24
N ASN A 138 -5.98 5.64 7.52
CA ASN A 138 -5.14 5.82 8.70
C ASN A 138 -5.92 5.53 9.99
N PHE A 139 -7.20 5.93 10.04
CA PHE A 139 -8.05 5.61 11.18
C PHE A 139 -8.23 4.10 11.37
N SER A 140 -8.52 3.39 10.28
CA SER A 140 -8.69 1.94 10.33
C SER A 140 -7.41 1.22 10.79
N GLY A 141 -6.25 1.63 10.28
CA GLY A 141 -4.97 1.07 10.71
C GLY A 141 -4.60 1.47 12.13
N GLN A 142 -4.32 2.75 12.32
CA GLN A 142 -3.69 3.26 13.54
C GLN A 142 -4.63 3.28 14.76
N TYR A 143 -5.92 3.55 14.56
CA TYR A 143 -6.89 3.65 15.64
C TYR A 143 -7.69 2.35 15.83
N MET A 144 -8.09 1.69 14.74
CA MET A 144 -8.88 0.45 14.82
C MET A 144 -8.02 -0.81 14.75
N GLN A 145 -6.70 -0.68 14.53
CA GLN A 145 -5.74 -1.78 14.41
C GLN A 145 -6.06 -2.75 13.23
N THR A 146 -6.79 -2.26 12.23
CA THR A 146 -7.21 -3.00 11.03
C THR A 146 -6.72 -2.23 9.79
N PRO A 147 -5.49 -2.46 9.33
CA PRO A 147 -4.87 -1.68 8.24
C PRO A 147 -5.53 -1.88 6.88
N SER A 148 -6.32 -2.93 6.72
CA SER A 148 -7.19 -3.12 5.55
C SER A 148 -8.64 -3.18 6.01
N PRO A 149 -9.33 -2.03 6.05
CA PRO A 149 -10.73 -2.00 6.45
C PRO A 149 -11.58 -2.79 5.46
N ALA A 150 -12.53 -3.59 5.97
CA ALA A 150 -13.51 -4.29 5.14
C ALA A 150 -14.30 -3.32 4.23
N GLU A 151 -14.43 -2.07 4.67
CA GLU A 151 -15.09 -0.98 3.93
C GLU A 151 -14.21 -0.34 2.84
N GLY A 152 -12.90 -0.67 2.77
CA GLY A 152 -11.93 -0.04 1.86
C GLY A 152 -11.28 1.22 2.45
N GLY A 153 -10.27 1.77 1.72
CA GLY A 153 -9.58 3.03 2.03
C GLY A 153 -10.39 4.26 1.62
N GLU A 154 -9.81 5.10 0.74
CA GLU A 154 -10.53 6.26 0.17
C GLU A 154 -11.72 5.82 -0.70
N TRP A 155 -11.65 4.61 -1.30
CA TRP A 155 -12.70 4.06 -2.16
C TRP A 155 -13.09 2.64 -1.74
N ARG A 156 -14.40 2.35 -1.83
CA ARG A 156 -14.97 1.03 -1.50
C ARG A 156 -15.07 0.17 -2.75
N LYS A 157 -14.81 -1.14 -2.60
CA LYS A 157 -14.94 -2.10 -3.73
C LYS A 157 -16.37 -2.18 -4.28
N ASP A 158 -17.37 -2.06 -3.42
CA ASP A 158 -18.80 -2.14 -3.76
C ASP A 158 -19.34 -0.90 -4.51
N TRP A 159 -18.56 0.17 -4.61
CA TRP A 159 -18.89 1.32 -5.45
C TRP A 159 -18.64 1.08 -6.95
N PHE A 160 -17.90 0.02 -7.29
CA PHE A 160 -17.60 -0.32 -8.68
C PHE A 160 -18.58 -1.37 -9.19
N LYS A 161 -19.30 -1.05 -10.27
CA LYS A 161 -20.17 -1.98 -10.96
C LYS A 161 -19.33 -2.82 -11.95
N ILE A 162 -19.41 -4.16 -11.85
CA ILE A 162 -18.78 -5.06 -12.82
C ILE A 162 -19.84 -5.55 -13.78
N VAL A 163 -19.59 -5.43 -15.08
CA VAL A 163 -20.51 -5.83 -16.17
C VAL A 163 -19.83 -6.76 -17.15
N ASP A 164 -20.60 -7.58 -17.84
CA ASP A 164 -20.08 -8.40 -18.91
C ASP A 164 -19.74 -7.54 -20.16
N LYS A 165 -18.74 -7.97 -20.90
CA LYS A 165 -18.27 -7.25 -22.12
C LYS A 165 -19.38 -7.02 -23.14
N SER A 166 -20.36 -7.89 -23.21
CA SER A 166 -21.53 -7.81 -24.09
C SER A 166 -22.51 -6.70 -23.75
N GLU A 167 -22.49 -6.20 -22.52
CA GLU A 167 -23.38 -5.12 -22.06
C GLU A 167 -22.88 -3.73 -22.49
N VAL A 168 -21.64 -3.62 -22.94
CA VAL A 168 -21.01 -2.33 -23.28
C VAL A 168 -20.91 -2.19 -24.81
N PRO A 169 -21.32 -1.04 -25.39
CA PRO A 169 -21.27 -0.83 -26.84
C PRO A 169 -19.85 -0.51 -27.32
N LEU A 170 -18.96 -1.49 -27.29
CA LEU A 170 -17.51 -1.35 -27.47
C LEU A 170 -17.11 -0.61 -28.76
N ASN A 171 -17.86 -0.80 -29.83
CA ASN A 171 -17.52 -0.27 -31.16
C ASN A 171 -17.85 1.21 -31.32
N THR A 172 -18.67 1.78 -30.44
CA THR A 172 -19.14 3.17 -30.53
C THR A 172 -18.47 4.09 -29.54
N LEU A 173 -17.72 3.54 -28.58
CA LEU A 173 -17.04 4.33 -27.56
C LEU A 173 -15.67 4.82 -28.04
N ASN A 174 -15.27 5.98 -27.54
CA ASN A 174 -13.96 6.55 -27.77
C ASN A 174 -12.98 6.03 -26.70
N TRP A 175 -12.28 4.94 -27.01
CA TRP A 175 -11.34 4.31 -26.08
C TRP A 175 -10.02 5.06 -26.03
N GLU A 176 -9.49 5.22 -24.83
CA GLU A 176 -8.21 5.85 -24.54
C GLU A 176 -7.37 4.91 -23.67
N LEU A 177 -6.06 4.92 -23.89
CA LEU A 177 -5.09 4.22 -23.07
C LEU A 177 -4.36 5.23 -22.17
N PHE A 178 -4.43 5.04 -20.87
CA PHE A 178 -3.73 5.83 -19.87
C PHE A 178 -2.47 5.08 -19.41
N ILE A 179 -1.33 5.78 -19.35
CA ILE A 179 -0.03 5.21 -19.01
C ILE A 179 0.59 6.02 -17.87
N ASP A 180 0.78 5.40 -16.71
CA ASP A 180 1.66 5.88 -15.63
C ASP A 180 2.96 5.08 -15.68
N GLY A 181 4.07 5.71 -16.07
CA GLY A 181 5.30 5.01 -16.38
C GLY A 181 6.38 5.17 -15.33
N ALA A 182 6.90 4.07 -14.80
CA ALA A 182 8.15 4.00 -14.03
C ALA A 182 9.34 3.57 -14.91
N TYR A 183 9.10 2.89 -16.02
CA TYR A 183 10.07 2.46 -17.08
C TYR A 183 11.29 1.72 -16.52
N THR A 184 11.10 0.84 -15.56
CA THR A 184 12.16 0.06 -14.92
C THR A 184 11.75 -1.40 -14.78
N LYS A 185 12.73 -2.30 -14.85
CA LYS A 185 12.57 -3.72 -14.48
C LYS A 185 12.84 -3.98 -13.00
N ASP A 186 13.43 -3.02 -12.31
CA ASP A 186 13.74 -3.19 -10.89
C ASP A 186 12.43 -3.22 -10.10
N THR A 187 12.09 -4.40 -9.57
CA THR A 187 10.89 -4.63 -8.74
C THR A 187 10.93 -3.90 -7.40
N LYS A 188 12.05 -3.23 -7.08
CA LYS A 188 12.14 -2.30 -5.94
C LYS A 188 11.48 -0.95 -6.22
N ASN A 189 11.17 -0.66 -7.49
CA ASN A 189 10.44 0.52 -7.92
C ASN A 189 8.99 0.18 -8.23
N ASP A 190 8.15 1.20 -8.38
CA ASP A 190 6.76 0.99 -8.79
C ASP A 190 6.69 0.42 -10.22
N PRO A 191 5.72 -0.46 -10.54
CA PRO A 191 5.47 -0.88 -11.91
C PRO A 191 4.91 0.25 -12.75
N SER A 192 4.98 0.10 -14.08
CA SER A 192 4.22 0.96 -15.00
C SER A 192 2.79 0.48 -15.08
N GLY A 193 1.82 1.39 -14.92
CA GLY A 193 0.39 1.14 -15.01
C GLY A 193 -0.17 1.43 -16.40
N PHE A 194 -1.05 0.56 -16.90
CA PHE A 194 -1.72 0.68 -18.20
C PHE A 194 -3.21 0.46 -18.03
N GLN A 195 -4.02 1.48 -18.33
CA GLN A 195 -5.47 1.41 -18.20
C GLN A 195 -6.16 1.80 -19.51
N ILE A 196 -7.04 0.95 -20.01
CA ILE A 196 -7.89 1.30 -21.15
C ILE A 196 -9.28 1.61 -20.65
N GLY A 197 -9.76 2.81 -20.97
CA GLY A 197 -11.07 3.29 -20.55
C GLY A 197 -11.74 4.17 -21.58
N ALA A 198 -13.03 4.41 -21.39
CA ALA A 198 -13.83 5.29 -22.22
C ALA A 198 -14.93 5.98 -21.40
N LYS A 199 -15.43 7.09 -21.92
CA LYS A 199 -16.65 7.72 -21.42
C LYS A 199 -17.87 7.10 -22.10
N TRP A 200 -18.86 6.69 -21.32
CA TRP A 200 -20.11 6.10 -21.78
C TRP A 200 -21.31 6.89 -21.23
N GLY A 201 -21.79 7.82 -22.03
CA GLY A 201 -22.80 8.78 -21.58
C GLY A 201 -22.27 9.64 -20.44
N ASN A 202 -22.88 9.52 -19.27
CA ASN A 202 -22.41 10.17 -18.04
C ASN A 202 -21.45 9.35 -17.21
N ASP A 203 -21.23 8.09 -17.56
CA ASP A 203 -20.40 7.14 -16.81
C ASP A 203 -19.03 6.96 -17.45
N TYR A 204 -18.14 6.28 -16.76
CA TYR A 204 -16.83 5.89 -17.23
C TYR A 204 -16.73 4.36 -17.20
N VAL A 205 -16.21 3.77 -18.26
CA VAL A 205 -16.02 2.34 -18.33
C VAL A 205 -14.54 2.01 -18.48
N ILE A 206 -14.04 1.07 -17.65
CA ILE A 206 -12.68 0.56 -17.70
C ILE A 206 -12.72 -0.83 -18.31
N LEU A 207 -12.02 -1.01 -19.44
CA LEU A 207 -11.90 -2.26 -20.14
C LEU A 207 -10.82 -3.15 -19.53
N SER A 208 -9.69 -2.55 -19.15
CA SER A 208 -8.55 -3.25 -18.54
C SER A 208 -7.72 -2.28 -17.71
N SER A 209 -7.12 -2.80 -16.62
CA SER A 209 -6.09 -2.12 -15.84
C SER A 209 -5.04 -3.15 -15.45
N ILE A 210 -3.79 -2.93 -15.84
CA ILE A 210 -2.69 -3.87 -15.60
C ILE A 210 -1.41 -3.14 -15.24
N ASP A 211 -0.58 -3.78 -14.45
CA ASP A 211 0.74 -3.30 -14.04
C ASP A 211 1.83 -4.17 -14.63
N LYS A 212 2.93 -3.55 -15.06
CA LYS A 212 4.09 -4.24 -15.65
C LYS A 212 5.40 -3.56 -15.29
N TYR A 213 6.40 -4.38 -14.97
CA TYR A 213 7.79 -3.95 -14.88
C TYR A 213 8.44 -4.09 -16.27
N LEU A 214 8.59 -2.98 -16.99
CA LEU A 214 9.08 -2.97 -18.36
C LEU A 214 10.15 -1.89 -18.53
N GLU A 215 11.27 -2.27 -19.17
CA GLU A 215 12.19 -1.30 -19.72
C GLU A 215 11.69 -0.76 -21.06
N MET A 216 12.27 0.38 -21.48
CA MET A 216 11.85 1.09 -22.68
C MET A 216 11.74 0.20 -23.94
N PRO A 217 12.70 -0.71 -24.27
CA PRO A 217 12.60 -1.57 -25.46
C PRO A 217 11.45 -2.57 -25.38
N GLU A 218 11.11 -3.03 -24.19
CA GLU A 218 10.02 -3.97 -23.97
C GLU A 218 8.67 -3.26 -24.03
N LEU A 219 8.60 -2.04 -23.50
CA LEU A 219 7.42 -1.20 -23.55
C LEU A 219 7.00 -0.91 -25.00
N LEU A 220 7.97 -0.62 -25.87
CA LEU A 220 7.71 -0.39 -27.31
C LEU A 220 7.10 -1.61 -28.03
N LYS A 221 7.46 -2.81 -27.60
CA LYS A 221 6.86 -4.06 -28.11
C LYS A 221 5.52 -4.36 -27.44
N PHE A 222 5.41 -4.06 -26.16
CA PHE A 222 4.22 -4.34 -25.36
C PHE A 222 3.01 -3.50 -25.79
N LEU A 223 3.19 -2.18 -25.94
CA LEU A 223 2.08 -1.24 -26.19
C LEU A 223 1.25 -1.59 -27.44
N PRO A 224 1.83 -1.82 -28.63
CA PRO A 224 1.04 -2.19 -29.81
C PRO A 224 0.26 -3.50 -29.59
N ASN A 225 0.91 -4.49 -28.97
CA ASN A 225 0.28 -5.79 -28.71
C ASN A 225 -0.84 -5.67 -27.68
N HIS A 226 -0.68 -4.85 -26.64
CA HIS A 226 -1.71 -4.61 -25.64
C HIS A 226 -2.93 -3.91 -26.24
N ILE A 227 -2.73 -2.90 -27.07
CA ILE A 227 -3.81 -2.22 -27.80
C ILE A 227 -4.55 -3.20 -28.70
N ILE A 228 -3.85 -4.00 -29.52
CA ILE A 228 -4.46 -4.97 -30.41
C ILE A 228 -5.25 -6.03 -29.62
N SER A 229 -4.66 -6.57 -28.56
CA SER A 229 -5.30 -7.61 -27.74
C SER A 229 -6.52 -7.13 -26.96
N SER A 230 -6.69 -5.82 -26.77
CA SER A 230 -7.87 -5.25 -26.11
C SER A 230 -9.16 -5.51 -26.88
N GLY A 231 -9.06 -5.66 -28.21
CA GLY A 231 -10.19 -5.88 -29.11
C GLY A 231 -11.05 -4.64 -29.32
N VAL A 232 -10.56 -3.44 -28.95
CA VAL A 232 -11.21 -2.15 -29.21
C VAL A 232 -10.28 -1.21 -29.96
N LYS A 233 -10.84 -0.21 -30.62
CA LYS A 233 -10.04 0.83 -31.30
C LYS A 233 -9.65 1.89 -30.26
N VAL A 234 -8.39 1.86 -29.81
CA VAL A 234 -7.82 2.91 -28.96
C VAL A 234 -7.48 4.11 -29.85
N ASN A 235 -8.13 5.23 -29.59
CA ASN A 235 -7.99 6.45 -30.42
C ASN A 235 -6.82 7.31 -29.99
N MET A 236 -6.50 7.33 -28.69
CA MET A 236 -5.45 8.13 -28.10
C MET A 236 -4.80 7.37 -26.93
N SER A 237 -3.48 7.49 -26.82
CA SER A 237 -2.74 7.09 -25.61
C SER A 237 -2.26 8.33 -24.88
N LEU A 238 -2.48 8.37 -23.57
CA LEU A 238 -2.21 9.50 -22.68
C LEU A 238 -1.15 9.09 -21.66
N VAL A 239 -0.09 9.87 -21.54
CA VAL A 239 1.03 9.61 -20.63
C VAL A 239 1.13 10.71 -19.59
N GLU A 240 1.37 10.35 -18.32
CA GLU A 240 1.66 11.32 -17.28
C GLU A 240 2.96 12.09 -17.60
N PRO A 241 2.95 13.44 -17.55
CA PRO A 241 4.13 14.26 -17.89
C PRO A 241 5.16 14.23 -16.76
N LYS A 242 5.97 13.16 -16.69
CA LYS A 242 7.19 13.08 -15.89
C LYS A 242 8.39 13.38 -16.80
N ALA A 243 9.58 13.65 -16.22
CA ALA A 243 10.81 13.94 -16.99
C ALA A 243 11.12 12.87 -18.07
N SER A 244 10.78 11.61 -17.80
CA SER A 244 10.87 10.48 -18.72
C SER A 244 9.75 10.42 -19.78
N GLY A 245 8.59 11.07 -19.54
CA GLY A 245 7.42 11.00 -20.41
C GLY A 245 7.64 11.67 -21.77
N LYS A 246 8.36 12.81 -21.82
CA LYS A 246 8.68 13.49 -23.09
C LYS A 246 9.50 12.61 -24.03
N SER A 247 10.52 11.96 -23.50
CA SER A 247 11.36 11.02 -24.26
C SER A 247 10.57 9.81 -24.73
N LEU A 248 9.64 9.30 -23.91
CA LEU A 248 8.76 8.19 -24.24
C LEU A 248 7.82 8.55 -25.38
N VAL A 249 7.10 9.68 -25.29
CA VAL A 249 6.18 10.13 -26.35
C VAL A 249 6.89 10.28 -27.69
N GLN A 250 8.07 10.86 -27.70
CA GLN A 250 8.88 11.01 -28.93
C GLN A 250 9.26 9.64 -29.50
N LEU A 251 9.74 8.73 -28.65
CA LEU A 251 10.21 7.41 -29.07
C LEU A 251 9.06 6.55 -29.62
N ILE A 252 7.91 6.53 -28.95
CA ILE A 252 6.73 5.80 -29.42
C ILE A 252 6.23 6.34 -30.75
N ARG A 253 6.18 7.66 -30.94
CA ARG A 253 5.79 8.28 -32.21
C ARG A 253 6.74 7.95 -33.36
N GLN A 254 8.03 7.79 -33.07
CA GLN A 254 9.03 7.45 -34.08
C GLN A 254 9.01 5.98 -34.47
N GLN A 255 8.73 5.09 -33.52
CA GLN A 255 8.88 3.65 -33.71
C GLN A 255 7.54 2.88 -33.85
N THR A 256 6.41 3.54 -33.64
CA THR A 256 5.09 2.94 -33.71
C THR A 256 4.09 3.89 -34.37
N ASN A 257 2.95 3.34 -34.82
CA ASN A 257 1.82 4.13 -35.33
C ASN A 257 0.81 4.49 -34.23
N ILE A 258 1.20 4.45 -32.96
CA ILE A 258 0.32 4.74 -31.83
C ILE A 258 0.17 6.26 -31.71
N ASN A 259 -1.08 6.71 -31.68
CA ASN A 259 -1.39 8.10 -31.37
C ASN A 259 -1.23 8.34 -29.88
N ILE A 260 -0.18 9.07 -29.48
CA ILE A 260 0.20 9.28 -28.08
C ILE A 260 0.50 10.75 -27.78
N THR A 261 0.08 11.22 -26.62
CA THR A 261 0.36 12.57 -26.14
C THR A 261 0.50 12.60 -24.60
N GLU A 262 1.09 13.67 -24.07
CA GLU A 262 1.13 13.89 -22.64
C GLU A 262 -0.21 14.43 -22.11
N ILE A 263 -0.60 14.03 -20.92
CA ILE A 263 -1.73 14.64 -20.19
C ILE A 263 -1.37 16.09 -19.87
N LYS A 264 -2.31 17.01 -20.02
CA LYS A 264 -2.07 18.43 -19.72
C LYS A 264 -1.74 18.62 -18.24
N SER A 265 -0.73 19.44 -17.97
CA SER A 265 -0.07 19.62 -16.66
C SER A 265 -0.97 20.16 -15.53
N THR A 266 -2.21 20.58 -15.79
CA THR A 266 -3.15 21.04 -14.76
C THR A 266 -3.50 19.97 -13.72
N PHE A 267 -3.38 18.70 -14.07
CA PHE A 267 -3.61 17.56 -13.15
C PHE A 267 -2.34 17.08 -12.44
N VAL A 268 -1.16 17.56 -12.82
CA VAL A 268 0.14 17.02 -12.40
C VAL A 268 0.70 17.71 -11.16
N ASN A 269 0.18 18.89 -10.81
CA ASN A 269 0.67 19.71 -9.70
C ASN A 269 -0.04 19.44 -8.36
N SER A 270 -1.02 18.56 -8.33
CA SER A 270 -1.72 18.14 -7.13
C SER A 270 -1.20 16.77 -6.63
N SER A 271 -1.34 16.50 -5.34
CA SER A 271 -0.96 15.20 -4.79
C SER A 271 -1.79 14.07 -5.42
N LYS A 272 -1.27 12.83 -5.44
CA LYS A 272 -2.04 11.66 -5.90
C LYS A 272 -3.38 11.53 -5.16
N ILE A 273 -3.40 11.86 -3.87
CA ILE A 273 -4.60 11.84 -3.03
C ILE A 273 -5.60 12.90 -3.46
N ASP A 274 -5.16 14.13 -3.74
CA ASP A 274 -6.07 15.20 -4.19
C ASP A 274 -6.67 14.89 -5.56
N ASN A 275 -5.87 14.33 -6.47
CA ASN A 275 -6.36 13.87 -7.78
C ASN A 275 -7.39 12.75 -7.63
N ALA A 276 -7.14 11.80 -6.75
CA ALA A 276 -8.06 10.71 -6.45
C ALA A 276 -9.38 11.23 -5.87
N ARG A 277 -9.33 12.15 -4.91
CA ARG A 277 -10.52 12.79 -4.31
C ARG A 277 -11.36 13.53 -5.32
N THR A 278 -10.73 14.12 -6.34
CA THR A 278 -11.45 14.77 -7.45
C THR A 278 -12.34 13.77 -8.22
N CYS A 279 -11.96 12.51 -8.28
CA CYS A 279 -12.72 11.45 -8.95
C CYS A 279 -13.70 10.72 -8.02
N SER A 280 -13.58 10.88 -6.70
CA SER A 280 -14.34 10.11 -5.70
C SER A 280 -15.84 10.17 -5.90
N HIS A 281 -16.40 11.34 -6.24
CA HIS A 281 -17.84 11.50 -6.46
C HIS A 281 -18.38 10.67 -7.65
N PHE A 282 -17.56 10.37 -8.67
CA PHE A 282 -17.95 9.47 -9.76
C PHE A 282 -17.94 8.01 -9.29
N ILE A 283 -16.93 7.63 -8.48
CA ILE A 283 -16.77 6.28 -7.97
C ILE A 283 -17.87 5.97 -6.95
N GLU A 284 -18.08 6.86 -5.96
CA GLU A 284 -19.12 6.74 -4.94
C GLU A 284 -20.53 6.71 -5.54
N GLY A 285 -20.75 7.47 -6.61
CA GLY A 285 -22.00 7.46 -7.37
C GLY A 285 -22.21 6.24 -8.25
N GLY A 286 -21.32 5.22 -8.21
CA GLY A 286 -21.41 4.01 -9.04
C GLY A 286 -21.26 4.25 -10.53
N ARG A 287 -20.62 5.37 -10.91
CA ARG A 287 -20.47 5.84 -12.30
C ARG A 287 -19.18 5.36 -12.96
N VAL A 288 -18.35 4.60 -12.23
CA VAL A 288 -17.17 3.92 -12.77
C VAL A 288 -17.47 2.44 -12.89
N ILE A 289 -17.56 1.97 -14.12
CA ILE A 289 -17.98 0.62 -14.49
C ILE A 289 -16.75 -0.17 -14.93
N LEU A 290 -16.57 -1.36 -14.40
CA LEU A 290 -15.49 -2.27 -14.78
C LEU A 290 -16.02 -3.36 -15.71
N ILE A 291 -15.37 -3.57 -16.84
CA ILE A 291 -15.65 -4.75 -17.67
C ILE A 291 -15.02 -5.97 -17.00
N LYS A 292 -15.80 -7.05 -16.88
CA LYS A 292 -15.38 -8.31 -16.26
C LYS A 292 -14.11 -8.86 -16.91
N GLY A 293 -13.08 -9.11 -16.11
CA GLY A 293 -11.80 -9.65 -16.54
C GLY A 293 -10.97 -10.13 -15.35
N SER A 294 -9.89 -10.87 -15.63
CA SER A 294 -8.96 -11.39 -14.61
C SER A 294 -8.23 -10.29 -13.83
N TRP A 295 -8.22 -9.07 -14.32
CA TRP A 295 -7.60 -7.90 -13.70
C TRP A 295 -8.45 -7.25 -12.61
N ASN A 296 -9.76 -7.54 -12.54
CA ASN A 296 -10.68 -6.85 -11.62
C ASN A 296 -10.30 -7.05 -10.15
N GLU A 297 -9.91 -8.25 -9.75
CA GLU A 297 -9.57 -8.54 -8.36
C GLU A 297 -8.34 -7.74 -7.90
N ALA A 298 -7.27 -7.76 -8.69
CA ALA A 298 -6.05 -7.00 -8.41
C ALA A 298 -6.31 -5.49 -8.37
N PHE A 299 -7.08 -4.96 -9.34
CA PHE A 299 -7.48 -3.56 -9.37
C PHE A 299 -8.29 -3.15 -8.14
N LEU A 300 -9.31 -3.92 -7.79
CA LEU A 300 -10.15 -3.63 -6.63
C LEU A 300 -9.39 -3.79 -5.30
N HIS A 301 -8.37 -4.67 -5.26
CA HIS A 301 -7.50 -4.76 -4.10
C HIS A 301 -6.67 -3.48 -3.94
N GLN A 302 -6.01 -3.02 -5.01
CA GLN A 302 -5.23 -1.76 -5.00
C GLN A 302 -6.10 -0.55 -4.64
N ILE A 303 -7.31 -0.47 -5.19
CA ILE A 303 -8.28 0.58 -4.88
C ILE A 303 -8.64 0.59 -3.38
N ALA A 304 -8.85 -0.57 -2.79
CA ALA A 304 -9.25 -0.67 -1.38
C ALA A 304 -8.14 -0.27 -0.41
N ILE A 305 -6.87 -0.44 -0.79
CA ILE A 305 -5.73 -0.07 0.04
C ILE A 305 -5.21 1.36 -0.26
N PHE A 306 -5.69 2.01 -1.34
CA PHE A 306 -5.27 3.39 -1.65
C PHE A 306 -5.61 4.33 -0.47
N PRO A 307 -4.71 5.23 -0.06
CA PRO A 307 -3.58 5.81 -0.82
C PRO A 307 -2.20 5.16 -0.61
N ASN A 308 -2.11 3.90 -0.28
CA ASN A 308 -0.84 3.20 0.04
C ASN A 308 -0.23 2.49 -1.17
#